data_ed8221c5b3e8d22a9c340c7803ad16b4
#
_entry.id   ed8221c5b3e8d22a9c340c7803ad16b4
#
_cell.length_a   1.000
_cell.length_b   1.000
_cell.length_c   1.000
_cell.angle_alpha   90.00
_cell.angle_beta   90.00
_cell.angle_gamma   90.00
#
_symmetry.space_group_name_H-M   'P 1'
#
loop_
_entity.id
_entity.type
_entity.pdbx_description
1 polymer ?
#
loop_
_entity_poly.entity_id
_entity_poly.type
_entity_poly.pdbx_seq_one_letter_code
_entity_poly.pdbx_strand_id
1 'polypeptide(L)'
;GDVTTGSAALVGDLVAAVRDIVYTDDQDIRGYTDVYLQGSRGSIRTEETNFGNLAADSQLWYARQQDSTIQVSLKNGGGLRAPIGTIGGTAQNPTLEAPEALVAANDGYDKPAGGISQLDLQNTLRFNNNLVRVDTDAAGLRTLMEHSVNGSSPTATPGQFPQVSGMRFSFDYQQDFSEEEGQQRLQSLVLVDDAGDITDVIVQDGDLVGNPNRPVSMVTWGFLANNDGDSYPFSQVASSITDITDENGDRIYEQDALSDYLRAFHDTRETAYNIAETTADQDQRIINIGAGNANNIELAIDSGVAAADQPMASLDIGSAAEIGAYSAAHQVALAHGKTIV
;
A
#
# COMPACT_ATOMS: atom_id res chain seq x y z
N GLY A 1 1.18 43.02 37.90
CA GLY A 1 1.42 41.57 37.74
C GLY A 1 2.03 41.32 36.41
N ASP A 2 3.16 40.66 36.40
CA ASP A 2 4.00 40.46 35.21
C ASP A 2 3.28 39.52 34.22
N VAL A 3 2.72 40.09 33.16
CA VAL A 3 1.99 39.39 32.11
C VAL A 3 2.89 38.37 31.36
N THR A 4 4.22 38.56 31.41
CA THR A 4 5.21 37.72 30.75
C THR A 4 5.44 36.38 31.47
N THR A 5 5.39 36.35 32.81
CA THR A 5 5.54 35.10 33.58
C THR A 5 4.33 34.18 33.45
N GLY A 6 3.12 34.71 33.39
CA GLY A 6 1.91 33.93 33.16
C GLY A 6 1.86 33.30 31.75
N SER A 7 2.24 34.07 30.73
CA SER A 7 2.26 33.57 29.34
C SER A 7 3.34 32.51 29.12
N ALA A 8 4.53 32.67 29.72
CA ALA A 8 5.61 31.68 29.63
C ALA A 8 5.25 30.35 30.32
N ALA A 9 4.56 30.42 31.48
CA ALA A 9 4.07 29.21 32.14
C ALA A 9 3.02 28.48 31.31
N LEU A 10 2.05 29.19 30.72
CA LEU A 10 1.04 28.60 29.83
C LEU A 10 1.64 27.95 28.59
N VAL A 11 2.67 28.57 27.99
CA VAL A 11 3.40 27.97 26.88
C VAL A 11 4.15 26.70 27.30
N GLY A 12 4.79 26.75 28.51
CA GLY A 12 5.47 25.59 29.08
C GLY A 12 4.51 24.41 29.32
N ASP A 13 3.35 24.68 29.92
CA ASP A 13 2.32 23.68 30.18
C ASP A 13 1.77 23.07 28.85
N LEU A 14 1.55 23.90 27.83
CA LEU A 14 1.09 23.45 26.52
C LEU A 14 2.13 22.57 25.84
N VAL A 15 3.41 22.97 25.87
CA VAL A 15 4.51 22.18 25.29
C VAL A 15 4.64 20.83 26.02
N ALA A 16 4.51 20.80 27.35
CA ALA A 16 4.53 19.56 28.12
C ALA A 16 3.34 18.66 27.74
N ALA A 17 2.13 19.20 27.66
CA ALA A 17 0.95 18.42 27.27
C ALA A 17 1.06 17.85 25.86
N VAL A 18 1.55 18.61 24.87
CA VAL A 18 1.80 18.15 23.52
C VAL A 18 2.87 17.04 23.49
N ARG A 19 3.96 17.25 24.22
CA ARG A 19 5.02 16.22 24.35
C ARG A 19 4.46 14.92 24.93
N ASP A 20 3.65 15.00 25.98
CA ASP A 20 3.11 13.81 26.64
C ASP A 20 2.16 13.02 25.71
N ILE A 21 1.38 13.71 24.88
CA ILE A 21 0.55 13.06 23.83
C ILE A 21 1.46 12.37 22.80
N VAL A 22 2.45 13.09 22.27
CA VAL A 22 3.40 12.54 21.27
C VAL A 22 4.12 11.31 21.84
N TYR A 23 4.61 11.37 23.08
CA TYR A 23 5.28 10.23 23.71
C TYR A 23 4.34 9.06 23.94
N THR A 24 3.08 9.29 24.29
CA THR A 24 2.08 8.23 24.46
C THR A 24 1.84 7.51 23.15
N ASP A 25 1.59 8.26 22.07
CA ASP A 25 1.30 7.68 20.76
C ASP A 25 2.54 7.01 20.15
N ASP A 26 3.75 7.51 20.41
CA ASP A 26 4.99 6.94 19.87
C ASP A 26 5.51 5.72 20.65
N GLN A 27 5.01 5.50 21.87
CA GLN A 27 5.25 4.26 22.64
C GLN A 27 4.17 3.19 22.40
N ASP A 28 3.04 3.56 21.81
CA ASP A 28 1.97 2.62 21.46
C ASP A 28 2.35 1.85 20.18
N ILE A 29 3.13 0.79 20.36
CA ILE A 29 3.68 -0.02 19.26
C ILE A 29 2.56 -0.87 18.63
N ARG A 30 2.43 -0.77 17.33
CA ARG A 30 1.44 -1.48 16.50
C ARG A 30 2.01 -2.69 15.81
N GLY A 31 3.33 -2.75 15.63
CA GLY A 31 4.07 -3.85 15.05
C GLY A 31 5.55 -3.52 14.86
N TYR A 32 6.26 -4.34 14.10
CA TYR A 32 7.69 -4.19 13.90
C TYR A 32 8.09 -4.30 12.45
N THR A 33 9.17 -3.62 12.08
CA THR A 33 9.85 -3.74 10.79
C THR A 33 11.36 -3.84 10.99
N ASP A 34 12.02 -4.66 10.17
CA ASP A 34 13.49 -4.76 10.10
C ASP A 34 14.08 -3.95 8.93
N VAL A 35 13.20 -3.28 8.17
CA VAL A 35 13.59 -2.49 7.01
C VAL A 35 13.01 -1.08 7.07
N TYR A 36 13.58 -0.18 6.31
CA TYR A 36 12.98 1.12 6.04
C TYR A 36 11.74 0.96 5.18
N LEU A 37 10.63 1.57 5.56
CA LEU A 37 9.38 1.58 4.79
C LEU A 37 9.32 2.85 3.94
N GLN A 38 9.48 2.67 2.63
CA GLN A 38 9.61 3.76 1.68
C GLN A 38 8.26 4.45 1.39
N GLY A 39 8.01 5.55 2.06
CA GLY A 39 6.82 6.40 1.88
C GLY A 39 7.19 7.82 1.43
N SER A 40 8.41 8.03 0.90
CA SER A 40 8.81 9.35 0.42
C SER A 40 7.97 9.75 -0.80
N ARG A 41 7.65 11.05 -0.90
CA ARG A 41 6.81 11.59 -1.98
C ARG A 41 7.34 11.25 -3.39
N GLY A 42 8.65 11.18 -3.54
CA GLY A 42 9.28 10.85 -4.83
C GLY A 42 8.90 9.45 -5.27
N SER A 43 9.23 8.45 -4.46
CA SER A 43 9.05 7.03 -4.77
C SER A 43 7.59 6.61 -4.77
N ILE A 44 6.85 6.86 -3.68
CA ILE A 44 5.45 6.39 -3.51
C ILE A 44 4.48 6.88 -4.60
N ARG A 45 4.88 7.84 -5.42
CA ARG A 45 4.06 8.44 -6.49
C ARG A 45 4.62 8.20 -7.89
N THR A 46 5.64 7.35 -8.04
CA THR A 46 6.28 7.09 -9.34
C THR A 46 6.59 5.62 -9.58
N GLU A 47 6.64 4.83 -8.50
CA GLU A 47 7.06 3.43 -8.52
C GLU A 47 6.35 2.62 -7.43
N GLU A 48 6.43 1.30 -7.52
CA GLU A 48 6.09 0.40 -6.41
C GLU A 48 6.99 0.72 -5.21
N THR A 49 6.44 0.61 -4.00
CA THR A 49 7.28 0.69 -2.80
C THR A 49 6.86 -0.37 -1.79
N ASN A 50 7.83 -0.83 -0.99
CA ASN A 50 7.55 -1.81 0.06
C ASN A 50 6.49 -1.32 1.06
N PHE A 51 6.47 -0.01 1.36
CA PHE A 51 5.44 0.56 2.21
C PHE A 51 4.09 0.70 1.50
N GLY A 52 4.09 1.01 0.20
CA GLY A 52 2.89 1.01 -0.62
C GLY A 52 2.24 -0.36 -0.66
N ASN A 53 3.06 -1.40 -0.85
CA ASN A 53 2.63 -2.80 -0.82
C ASN A 53 2.04 -3.17 0.55
N LEU A 54 2.76 -2.92 1.66
CA LEU A 54 2.29 -3.18 3.02
C LEU A 54 0.94 -2.51 3.29
N ALA A 55 0.79 -1.25 2.89
CA ALA A 55 -0.42 -0.48 3.12
C ALA A 55 -1.60 -0.98 2.25
N ALA A 56 -1.36 -1.38 1.00
CA ALA A 56 -2.39 -1.94 0.13
C ALA A 56 -2.79 -3.36 0.58
N ASP A 57 -1.81 -4.17 1.01
CA ASP A 57 -2.05 -5.52 1.54
C ASP A 57 -2.87 -5.47 2.83
N SER A 58 -2.59 -4.54 3.72
CA SER A 58 -3.36 -4.38 4.97
C SER A 58 -4.82 -4.05 4.71
N GLN A 59 -5.11 -3.20 3.72
CA GLN A 59 -6.48 -2.86 3.34
C GLN A 59 -7.22 -4.04 2.74
N LEU A 60 -6.58 -4.78 1.82
CA LEU A 60 -7.18 -5.95 1.20
C LEU A 60 -7.45 -7.05 2.22
N TRP A 61 -6.45 -7.33 3.07
CA TRP A 61 -6.58 -8.31 4.14
C TRP A 61 -7.74 -7.97 5.09
N TYR A 62 -7.81 -6.72 5.55
CA TYR A 62 -8.88 -6.29 6.46
C TYR A 62 -10.25 -6.39 5.79
N ALA A 63 -10.37 -5.89 4.56
CA ALA A 63 -11.61 -5.94 3.81
C ALA A 63 -12.11 -7.37 3.60
N ARG A 64 -11.20 -8.31 3.33
CA ARG A 64 -11.52 -9.75 3.17
C ARG A 64 -11.96 -10.43 4.46
N GLN A 65 -11.65 -9.88 5.64
CA GLN A 65 -12.23 -10.38 6.90
C GLN A 65 -13.74 -10.10 6.97
N GLN A 66 -14.21 -9.04 6.32
CA GLN A 66 -15.61 -8.68 6.28
C GLN A 66 -16.32 -9.29 5.07
N ASP A 67 -15.63 -9.33 3.93
CA ASP A 67 -16.15 -9.90 2.68
C ASP A 67 -15.03 -10.52 1.84
N SER A 68 -14.94 -11.84 1.86
CA SER A 68 -13.91 -12.60 1.14
C SER A 68 -14.02 -12.51 -0.39
N THR A 69 -15.09 -11.92 -0.93
CA THR A 69 -15.26 -11.73 -2.38
C THR A 69 -14.50 -10.52 -2.92
N ILE A 70 -13.93 -9.67 -2.05
CA ILE A 70 -13.11 -8.52 -2.46
C ILE A 70 -11.80 -9.03 -3.06
N GLN A 71 -11.57 -8.68 -4.32
CA GLN A 71 -10.46 -9.22 -5.12
C GLN A 71 -9.20 -8.37 -5.01
N VAL A 72 -9.31 -7.05 -5.03
CA VAL A 72 -8.18 -6.14 -5.15
C VAL A 72 -8.26 -4.94 -4.20
N SER A 73 -7.11 -4.33 -3.91
CA SER A 73 -7.00 -3.04 -3.23
C SER A 73 -6.33 -2.02 -4.15
N LEU A 74 -6.88 -0.82 -4.19
CA LEU A 74 -6.32 0.35 -4.86
C LEU A 74 -6.17 1.50 -3.86
N LYS A 75 -4.96 2.02 -3.74
CA LYS A 75 -4.61 3.14 -2.87
C LYS A 75 -3.82 4.17 -3.66
N ASN A 76 -4.15 5.47 -3.56
CA ASN A 76 -3.34 6.50 -4.20
C ASN A 76 -2.09 6.83 -3.38
N GLY A 77 -0.94 6.94 -4.03
CA GLY A 77 0.33 7.31 -3.39
C GLY A 77 0.28 8.69 -2.74
N GLY A 78 -0.64 9.56 -3.22
CA GLY A 78 -0.91 10.86 -2.60
C GLY A 78 -1.40 10.79 -1.17
N GLY A 79 -2.01 9.70 -0.75
CA GLY A 79 -2.49 9.46 0.60
C GLY A 79 -1.41 9.02 1.59
N LEU A 80 -0.31 8.44 1.10
CA LEU A 80 0.86 8.09 1.92
C LEU A 80 1.78 9.31 2.04
N ARG A 81 2.06 9.77 3.28
CA ARG A 81 2.62 11.10 3.51
C ARG A 81 4.01 11.13 4.11
N ALA A 82 4.48 10.03 4.67
CA ALA A 82 5.79 9.92 5.29
C ALA A 82 6.30 8.47 5.21
N PRO A 83 7.62 8.26 5.12
CA PRO A 83 8.24 6.97 5.35
C PRO A 83 8.20 6.61 6.84
N ILE A 84 8.47 5.33 7.15
CA ILE A 84 8.71 4.86 8.52
C ILE A 84 10.12 4.27 8.58
N GLY A 85 10.97 4.83 9.41
CA GLY A 85 12.38 4.46 9.54
C GLY A 85 13.28 5.66 9.72
N THR A 86 14.58 5.42 9.74
CA THR A 86 15.61 6.44 9.91
C THR A 86 16.49 6.57 8.67
N ILE A 87 17.08 7.74 8.49
CA ILE A 87 18.07 7.99 7.45
C ILE A 87 19.41 8.18 8.14
N GLY A 88 20.24 7.14 8.06
CA GLY A 88 21.60 7.13 8.57
C GLY A 88 22.63 7.56 7.53
N GLY A 89 23.92 7.27 7.81
CA GLY A 89 25.02 7.56 6.88
C GLY A 89 25.41 9.04 6.81
N THR A 90 25.81 9.48 5.64
CA THR A 90 26.21 10.89 5.39
C THR A 90 25.32 11.51 4.32
N ALA A 91 25.31 12.85 4.24
CA ALA A 91 24.54 13.55 3.21
C ALA A 91 24.94 13.15 1.76
N GLN A 92 26.18 12.67 1.55
CA GLN A 92 26.68 12.20 0.26
C GLN A 92 26.43 10.70 0.04
N ASN A 93 26.19 9.95 1.11
CA ASN A 93 25.93 8.51 1.08
C ASN A 93 24.93 8.15 2.19
N PRO A 94 23.64 8.50 2.03
CA PRO A 94 22.61 8.17 3.01
C PRO A 94 22.33 6.66 3.02
N THR A 95 22.05 6.11 4.19
CA THR A 95 21.51 4.75 4.38
C THR A 95 20.08 4.83 4.87
N LEU A 96 19.22 3.97 4.34
CA LEU A 96 17.83 3.84 4.75
C LEU A 96 17.74 2.65 5.71
N GLU A 97 17.29 2.88 6.93
CA GLU A 97 17.34 1.90 8.01
C GLU A 97 15.98 1.79 8.70
N ALA A 98 15.70 0.62 9.29
CA ALA A 98 14.54 0.44 10.17
C ALA A 98 14.51 1.50 11.28
N PRO A 99 13.35 1.73 11.94
CA PRO A 99 13.28 2.64 13.07
C PRO A 99 14.32 2.30 14.15
N GLU A 100 15.11 3.30 14.55
CA GLU A 100 16.03 3.14 15.67
C GLU A 100 15.29 3.13 17.01
N ALA A 101 15.93 2.55 18.03
CA ALA A 101 15.44 2.68 19.39
C ALA A 101 15.57 4.12 19.86
N LEU A 102 14.49 4.68 20.40
CA LEU A 102 14.47 6.00 20.98
C LEU A 102 14.20 5.90 22.47
N VAL A 103 15.17 6.27 23.28
CA VAL A 103 15.09 6.25 24.74
C VAL A 103 15.39 7.64 25.28
N ALA A 104 14.42 8.26 25.94
CA ALA A 104 14.65 9.51 26.67
C ALA A 104 15.04 9.20 28.13
N ALA A 105 16.29 9.44 28.46
CA ALA A 105 16.94 9.02 29.72
C ALA A 105 16.24 9.50 31.02
N ASN A 106 15.34 10.48 30.96
CA ASN A 106 14.72 11.08 32.15
C ASN A 106 13.18 11.11 32.16
N ASP A 107 12.51 10.72 31.08
CA ASP A 107 11.08 10.93 30.91
C ASP A 107 10.25 9.63 30.79
N GLY A 108 10.90 8.44 30.94
CA GLY A 108 10.22 7.15 30.79
C GLY A 108 9.75 6.86 29.36
N TYR A 109 10.26 7.58 28.39
CA TYR A 109 9.99 7.33 26.96
C TYR A 109 10.92 6.24 26.45
N ASP A 110 10.33 5.20 25.88
CA ASP A 110 11.05 4.04 25.35
C ASP A 110 10.30 3.49 24.11
N LYS A 111 10.87 3.74 22.93
CA LYS A 111 10.41 3.14 21.66
C LYS A 111 11.44 2.10 21.22
N PRO A 112 11.06 0.81 21.10
CA PRO A 112 12.00 -0.24 20.70
C PRO A 112 12.46 -0.05 19.26
N ALA A 113 13.69 -0.51 18.95
CA ALA A 113 14.17 -0.54 17.57
C ALA A 113 13.23 -1.36 16.69
N GLY A 114 12.98 -0.90 15.47
CA GLY A 114 12.06 -1.51 14.52
C GLY A 114 10.59 -1.32 14.89
N GLY A 115 10.27 -0.71 16.03
CA GLY A 115 8.88 -0.47 16.43
C GLY A 115 8.17 0.50 15.50
N ILE A 116 7.01 0.10 15.00
CA ILE A 116 6.07 0.96 14.28
C ILE A 116 5.01 1.38 15.28
N SER A 117 4.94 2.68 15.57
CA SER A 117 4.04 3.23 16.58
C SER A 117 2.73 3.77 16.00
N GLN A 118 1.77 4.06 16.88
CA GLN A 118 0.56 4.80 16.50
C GLN A 118 0.90 6.17 15.89
N LEU A 119 1.93 6.85 16.41
CA LEU A 119 2.38 8.13 15.87
C LEU A 119 2.91 7.97 14.43
N ASP A 120 3.62 6.89 14.13
CA ASP A 120 4.08 6.59 12.77
C ASP A 120 2.88 6.43 11.82
N LEU A 121 1.84 5.69 12.24
CA LEU A 121 0.62 5.53 11.45
C LEU A 121 -0.09 6.88 11.23
N GLN A 122 -0.22 7.70 12.26
CA GLN A 122 -0.82 9.04 12.16
C GLN A 122 -0.03 9.97 11.23
N ASN A 123 1.29 9.89 11.24
CA ASN A 123 2.14 10.71 10.38
C ASN A 123 2.07 10.29 8.91
N THR A 124 2.03 9.00 8.64
CA THR A 124 2.01 8.49 7.28
C THR A 124 0.61 8.43 6.68
N LEU A 125 -0.39 7.99 7.43
CA LEU A 125 -1.80 7.90 7.05
C LEU A 125 -2.62 9.05 7.67
N ARG A 126 -2.12 10.27 7.54
CA ARG A 126 -2.64 11.42 8.29
C ARG A 126 -4.08 11.83 7.96
N PHE A 127 -4.61 11.42 6.84
CA PHE A 127 -6.00 11.70 6.47
C PHE A 127 -6.98 10.76 7.16
N ASN A 128 -6.51 9.59 7.54
CA ASN A 128 -7.28 8.53 8.19
C ASN A 128 -8.63 8.31 7.48
N ASN A 129 -8.57 8.04 6.17
CA ASN A 129 -9.75 7.83 5.36
C ASN A 129 -10.46 6.53 5.74
N ASN A 130 -11.79 6.51 5.70
CA ASN A 130 -12.55 5.28 5.83
C ASN A 130 -12.35 4.36 4.62
N LEU A 131 -12.38 3.07 4.85
CA LEU A 131 -12.36 2.07 3.79
C LEU A 131 -13.77 1.86 3.23
N VAL A 132 -13.84 1.70 1.92
CA VAL A 132 -15.07 1.38 1.20
C VAL A 132 -14.84 0.21 0.25
N ARG A 133 -15.86 -0.65 0.14
CA ARG A 133 -16.00 -1.60 -0.95
C ARG A 133 -16.58 -0.89 -2.16
N VAL A 134 -16.01 -1.14 -3.31
CA VAL A 134 -16.53 -0.69 -4.60
C VAL A 134 -16.76 -1.92 -5.48
N ASP A 135 -17.97 -2.07 -5.99
CA ASP A 135 -18.27 -3.03 -7.04
C ASP A 135 -18.22 -2.32 -8.39
N THR A 136 -17.48 -2.90 -9.31
CA THR A 136 -17.29 -2.44 -10.68
C THR A 136 -17.22 -3.64 -11.63
N ASP A 137 -16.71 -3.45 -12.82
CA ASP A 137 -16.42 -4.51 -13.77
C ASP A 137 -15.01 -4.38 -14.36
N ALA A 138 -14.62 -5.29 -15.23
CA ALA A 138 -13.30 -5.31 -15.84
C ALA A 138 -13.01 -4.02 -16.63
N ALA A 139 -13.99 -3.48 -17.34
CA ALA A 139 -13.86 -2.21 -18.06
C ALA A 139 -13.69 -1.03 -17.10
N GLY A 140 -14.44 -1.01 -16.02
CA GLY A 140 -14.31 0.00 -14.96
C GLY A 140 -12.97 -0.05 -14.26
N LEU A 141 -12.49 -1.26 -13.90
CA LEU A 141 -11.16 -1.41 -13.31
C LEU A 141 -10.06 -0.90 -14.25
N ARG A 142 -10.12 -1.27 -15.55
CA ARG A 142 -9.21 -0.73 -16.56
C ARG A 142 -9.21 0.79 -16.58
N THR A 143 -10.40 1.41 -16.58
CA THR A 143 -10.55 2.88 -16.58
C THR A 143 -9.90 3.53 -15.35
N LEU A 144 -10.09 2.95 -14.16
CA LEU A 144 -9.45 3.43 -12.92
C LEU A 144 -7.93 3.30 -12.99
N MET A 145 -7.42 2.18 -13.48
CA MET A 145 -5.98 1.93 -13.56
C MET A 145 -5.32 2.79 -14.63
N GLU A 146 -5.95 3.02 -15.78
CA GLU A 146 -5.45 3.96 -16.79
C GLU A 146 -5.37 5.38 -16.23
N HIS A 147 -6.42 5.85 -15.50
CA HIS A 147 -6.39 7.14 -14.82
C HIS A 147 -5.21 7.23 -13.83
N SER A 148 -4.96 6.17 -13.08
CA SER A 148 -3.93 6.13 -12.04
C SER A 148 -2.53 6.45 -12.55
N VAL A 149 -2.23 6.08 -13.81
CA VAL A 149 -0.91 6.24 -14.44
C VAL A 149 -0.85 7.37 -15.47
N ASN A 150 -1.97 8.02 -15.82
CA ASN A 150 -1.99 9.02 -16.88
C ASN A 150 -1.13 10.25 -16.59
N GLY A 151 -0.92 10.59 -15.31
CA GLY A 151 -0.06 11.69 -14.87
C GLY A 151 1.43 11.35 -14.74
N SER A 152 1.83 10.10 -15.01
CA SER A 152 3.20 9.66 -14.83
C SER A 152 4.14 10.26 -15.89
N SER A 153 5.32 10.69 -15.45
CA SER A 153 6.42 11.14 -16.29
C SER A 153 7.73 11.12 -15.48
N PRO A 154 8.92 11.23 -16.10
CA PRO A 154 10.19 11.20 -15.38
C PRO A 154 10.36 12.28 -14.30
N THR A 155 9.54 13.33 -14.33
CA THR A 155 9.66 14.48 -13.42
C THR A 155 8.39 14.75 -12.61
N ALA A 156 7.29 14.05 -12.88
CA ALA A 156 6.02 14.22 -12.17
C ALA A 156 5.92 13.29 -10.97
N THR A 157 5.27 13.77 -9.93
CA THR A 157 4.89 12.97 -8.75
C THR A 157 3.39 13.09 -8.51
N PRO A 158 2.57 12.51 -9.41
CA PRO A 158 1.11 12.66 -9.38
C PRO A 158 0.51 12.01 -8.12
N GLY A 159 -0.48 12.67 -7.52
CA GLY A 159 -1.15 12.16 -6.32
C GLY A 159 -1.90 10.86 -6.57
N GLN A 160 -2.48 10.72 -7.76
CA GLN A 160 -3.25 9.54 -8.17
C GLN A 160 -2.42 8.29 -8.43
N PHE A 161 -1.08 8.37 -8.52
CA PHE A 161 -0.25 7.18 -8.77
C PHE A 161 -0.60 6.06 -7.77
N PRO A 162 -0.85 4.82 -8.25
CA PRO A 162 -1.44 3.79 -7.41
C PRO A 162 -0.41 3.03 -6.58
N GLN A 163 -0.86 2.45 -5.47
CA GLN A 163 -0.25 1.33 -4.77
C GLN A 163 -1.33 0.26 -4.65
N VAL A 164 -1.02 -1.00 -4.93
CA VAL A 164 -2.03 -2.02 -5.19
C VAL A 164 -1.78 -3.33 -4.45
N SER A 165 -2.85 -4.10 -4.23
CA SER A 165 -2.81 -5.49 -3.77
C SER A 165 -3.87 -6.33 -4.48
N GLY A 166 -3.62 -7.64 -4.65
CA GLY A 166 -4.48 -8.56 -5.38
C GLY A 166 -4.44 -8.38 -6.91
N MET A 167 -3.57 -7.51 -7.41
CA MET A 167 -3.36 -7.27 -8.83
C MET A 167 -1.92 -6.88 -9.13
N ARG A 168 -1.51 -7.05 -10.39
CA ARG A 168 -0.25 -6.55 -10.95
C ARG A 168 -0.55 -5.88 -12.28
N PHE A 169 0.23 -4.87 -12.63
CA PHE A 169 0.08 -4.20 -13.91
C PHE A 169 1.38 -3.62 -14.43
N SER A 170 1.46 -3.50 -15.76
CA SER A 170 2.52 -2.75 -16.42
C SER A 170 1.95 -1.55 -17.18
N PHE A 171 2.76 -0.49 -17.27
CA PHE A 171 2.40 0.71 -17.99
C PHE A 171 3.62 1.35 -18.66
N ASP A 172 3.37 2.10 -19.72
CA ASP A 172 4.38 2.88 -20.43
C ASP A 172 4.03 4.38 -20.36
N TYR A 173 4.76 5.13 -19.52
CA TYR A 173 4.53 6.58 -19.42
C TYR A 173 4.89 7.35 -20.69
N GLN A 174 5.63 6.74 -21.62
CA GLN A 174 6.03 7.35 -22.91
C GLN A 174 4.91 7.30 -23.93
N GLN A 175 3.89 6.44 -23.71
CA GLN A 175 2.69 6.45 -24.54
C GLN A 175 1.87 7.72 -24.28
N ASP A 176 1.37 8.31 -25.36
CA ASP A 176 0.43 9.42 -25.23
C ASP A 176 -0.90 8.90 -24.67
N PHE A 177 -1.35 9.51 -23.56
CA PHE A 177 -2.69 9.26 -23.09
C PHE A 177 -3.68 10.10 -23.89
N SER A 178 -4.65 9.46 -24.53
CA SER A 178 -5.81 10.10 -25.10
C SER A 178 -7.05 9.28 -24.72
N GLU A 179 -8.16 9.95 -24.43
CA GLU A 179 -9.46 9.28 -24.23
C GLU A 179 -9.99 8.64 -25.52
N GLU A 180 -9.33 8.89 -26.66
CA GLU A 180 -9.62 8.28 -27.94
C GLU A 180 -8.99 6.90 -28.04
N GLU A 181 -9.66 5.97 -28.72
CA GLU A 181 -9.22 4.57 -28.86
C GLU A 181 -7.76 4.44 -29.34
N GLY A 182 -6.98 3.59 -28.65
CA GLY A 182 -5.66 3.13 -29.08
C GLY A 182 -4.48 3.89 -28.48
N GLN A 183 -4.70 4.85 -27.57
CA GLN A 183 -3.61 5.52 -26.86
C GLN A 183 -3.73 5.27 -25.35
N GLN A 184 -3.11 4.19 -24.90
CA GLN A 184 -3.23 3.75 -23.53
C GLN A 184 -1.87 3.53 -22.91
N ARG A 185 -1.70 4.03 -21.69
CA ARG A 185 -0.47 3.81 -20.92
C ARG A 185 -0.44 2.44 -20.27
N LEU A 186 -1.61 1.93 -19.86
CA LEU A 186 -1.74 0.61 -19.26
C LEU A 186 -1.51 -0.48 -20.33
N GLN A 187 -0.46 -1.27 -20.18
CA GLN A 187 -0.08 -2.29 -21.13
C GLN A 187 -0.59 -3.67 -20.72
N SER A 188 -0.50 -4.01 -19.43
CA SER A 188 -1.08 -5.23 -18.89
C SER A 188 -1.71 -4.96 -17.52
N LEU A 189 -2.75 -5.76 -17.18
CA LEU A 189 -3.37 -5.78 -15.86
C LEU A 189 -3.88 -7.18 -15.59
N VAL A 190 -3.41 -7.78 -14.52
CA VAL A 190 -3.84 -9.11 -14.08
C VAL A 190 -4.29 -9.08 -12.63
N LEU A 191 -5.30 -9.91 -12.29
CA LEU A 191 -5.65 -10.20 -10.92
C LEU A 191 -4.85 -11.40 -10.43
N VAL A 192 -4.43 -11.38 -9.19
CA VAL A 192 -3.63 -12.45 -8.59
C VAL A 192 -4.25 -12.88 -7.25
N ASP A 193 -4.04 -14.15 -6.92
CA ASP A 193 -4.39 -14.68 -5.59
C ASP A 193 -3.29 -14.40 -4.54
N ASP A 194 -3.47 -14.94 -3.34
CA ASP A 194 -2.54 -14.75 -2.23
C ASP A 194 -1.19 -15.50 -2.43
N ALA A 195 -1.13 -16.45 -3.37
CA ALA A 195 0.11 -17.09 -3.80
C ALA A 195 0.84 -16.30 -4.89
N GLY A 196 0.19 -15.28 -5.45
CA GLY A 196 0.68 -14.47 -6.56
C GLY A 196 0.38 -15.07 -7.92
N ASP A 197 -0.42 -16.15 -7.99
CA ASP A 197 -0.82 -16.80 -9.23
C ASP A 197 -1.89 -15.96 -9.95
N ILE A 198 -1.78 -15.84 -11.29
CA ILE A 198 -2.74 -15.08 -12.09
C ILE A 198 -4.09 -15.81 -12.10
N THR A 199 -5.12 -15.11 -11.63
CA THR A 199 -6.51 -15.62 -11.60
C THR A 199 -7.40 -15.04 -12.70
N ASP A 200 -7.05 -13.85 -13.21
CA ASP A 200 -7.75 -13.22 -14.34
C ASP A 200 -6.81 -12.27 -15.09
N VAL A 201 -6.98 -12.17 -16.42
CA VAL A 201 -6.31 -11.21 -17.28
C VAL A 201 -7.31 -10.13 -17.68
N ILE A 202 -7.12 -8.90 -17.19
CA ILE A 202 -8.00 -7.77 -17.50
C ILE A 202 -7.54 -7.02 -18.75
N VAL A 203 -6.23 -6.74 -18.84
CA VAL A 203 -5.62 -6.04 -19.97
C VAL A 203 -4.41 -6.83 -20.45
N GLN A 204 -4.24 -6.96 -21.76
CA GLN A 204 -3.06 -7.48 -22.42
C GLN A 204 -2.76 -6.63 -23.66
N ASP A 205 -1.49 -6.24 -23.86
CA ASP A 205 -1.04 -5.40 -24.98
C ASP A 205 -1.86 -4.08 -25.13
N GLY A 206 -2.31 -3.53 -23.99
CA GLY A 206 -3.16 -2.33 -23.93
C GLY A 206 -4.65 -2.61 -24.15
N ASP A 207 -5.04 -3.78 -24.60
CA ASP A 207 -6.42 -4.12 -24.90
C ASP A 207 -7.12 -4.85 -23.75
N LEU A 208 -8.41 -4.57 -23.58
CA LEU A 208 -9.26 -5.28 -22.62
C LEU A 208 -9.51 -6.71 -23.08
N VAL A 209 -9.24 -7.69 -22.21
CA VAL A 209 -9.39 -9.12 -22.50
C VAL A 209 -10.71 -9.66 -21.93
N GLY A 210 -11.40 -10.48 -22.74
CA GLY A 210 -12.61 -11.19 -22.31
C GLY A 210 -13.86 -10.33 -22.17
N ASN A 211 -14.79 -10.73 -21.27
CA ASN A 211 -16.05 -9.99 -21.08
C ASN A 211 -15.80 -8.67 -20.32
N PRO A 212 -16.06 -7.49 -20.91
CA PRO A 212 -15.87 -6.21 -20.26
C PRO A 212 -16.70 -6.04 -18.99
N ASN A 213 -17.86 -6.66 -18.93
CA ASN A 213 -18.83 -6.51 -17.83
C ASN A 213 -18.69 -7.60 -16.75
N ARG A 214 -17.56 -8.36 -16.73
CA ARG A 214 -17.36 -9.33 -15.65
C ARG A 214 -17.09 -8.61 -14.34
N PRO A 215 -17.76 -9.04 -13.24
CA PRO A 215 -17.69 -8.31 -11.98
C PRO A 215 -16.27 -8.28 -11.40
N VAL A 216 -15.91 -7.12 -10.86
CA VAL A 216 -14.73 -6.92 -10.03
C VAL A 216 -15.14 -6.18 -8.77
N SER A 217 -14.71 -6.67 -7.61
CA SER A 217 -14.92 -6.00 -6.35
C SER A 217 -13.59 -5.60 -5.73
N MET A 218 -13.53 -4.36 -5.21
CA MET A 218 -12.30 -3.78 -4.70
C MET A 218 -12.52 -3.05 -3.38
N VAL A 219 -11.44 -2.92 -2.61
CA VAL A 219 -11.37 -1.98 -1.49
C VAL A 219 -10.54 -0.76 -1.88
N THR A 220 -11.01 0.41 -1.46
CA THR A 220 -10.30 1.68 -1.61
C THR A 220 -10.71 2.66 -0.51
N TRP A 221 -10.25 3.89 -0.59
CA TRP A 221 -10.60 4.95 0.34
C TRP A 221 -11.90 5.67 -0.04
N GLY A 222 -12.68 6.02 0.96
CA GLY A 222 -13.87 6.83 0.76
C GLY A 222 -13.58 8.17 0.11
N PHE A 223 -12.39 8.76 0.33
CA PHE A 223 -11.96 9.98 -0.38
C PHE A 223 -11.90 9.76 -1.90
N LEU A 224 -11.36 8.65 -2.37
CA LEU A 224 -11.29 8.35 -3.79
C LEU A 224 -12.67 8.01 -4.35
N ALA A 225 -13.36 7.05 -3.72
CA ALA A 225 -14.57 6.48 -4.27
C ALA A 225 -15.81 7.39 -4.16
N ASN A 226 -16.01 8.04 -3.01
CA ASN A 226 -17.22 8.85 -2.78
C ASN A 226 -17.13 10.27 -3.34
N ASN A 227 -15.92 10.77 -3.62
CA ASN A 227 -15.71 12.17 -4.00
C ASN A 227 -14.90 12.32 -5.29
N ASP A 228 -14.67 11.23 -6.03
CA ASP A 228 -13.76 11.23 -7.19
C ASP A 228 -12.41 11.90 -6.84
N GLY A 229 -11.87 11.58 -5.65
CA GLY A 229 -10.63 12.17 -5.15
C GLY A 229 -9.48 11.91 -6.11
N ASP A 230 -8.55 12.85 -6.22
CA ASP A 230 -7.48 12.86 -7.23
C ASP A 230 -8.02 12.65 -8.67
N SER A 231 -9.29 13.04 -8.91
CA SER A 231 -10.02 12.92 -10.18
C SER A 231 -10.22 11.48 -10.69
N TYR A 232 -10.13 10.49 -9.81
CA TYR A 232 -10.49 9.12 -10.19
C TYR A 232 -11.96 9.04 -10.61
N PRO A 233 -12.30 8.40 -11.73
CA PRO A 233 -13.66 8.42 -12.27
C PRO A 233 -14.57 7.35 -11.62
N PHE A 234 -14.53 7.20 -10.29
CA PHE A 234 -15.35 6.21 -9.58
C PHE A 234 -16.85 6.42 -9.81
N SER A 235 -17.31 7.66 -9.83
CA SER A 235 -18.72 7.98 -10.09
C SER A 235 -19.24 7.50 -11.45
N GLN A 236 -18.34 7.21 -12.40
CA GLN A 236 -18.67 6.77 -13.75
C GLN A 236 -18.64 5.23 -13.88
N VAL A 237 -17.84 4.54 -13.07
CA VAL A 237 -17.55 3.12 -13.26
C VAL A 237 -18.02 2.22 -12.11
N ALA A 238 -18.31 2.80 -10.93
CA ALA A 238 -18.81 2.03 -9.80
C ALA A 238 -20.30 1.72 -9.95
N SER A 239 -20.67 0.45 -9.78
CA SER A 239 -22.08 0.04 -9.70
C SER A 239 -22.62 0.17 -8.26
N SER A 240 -21.75 0.01 -7.25
CA SER A 240 -22.05 0.29 -5.85
C SER A 240 -20.79 0.73 -5.08
N ILE A 241 -20.99 1.54 -4.03
CA ILE A 241 -19.97 1.93 -3.07
C ILE A 241 -20.59 1.76 -1.68
N THR A 242 -19.94 0.98 -0.80
CA THR A 242 -20.42 0.70 0.55
C THR A 242 -19.29 0.85 1.56
N ASP A 243 -19.58 1.42 2.74
CA ASP A 243 -18.61 1.49 3.82
C ASP A 243 -18.21 0.07 4.29
N ILE A 244 -16.93 -0.13 4.58
CA ILE A 244 -16.46 -1.30 5.32
C ILE A 244 -16.63 -0.97 6.81
N THR A 245 -17.31 -1.87 7.52
CA THR A 245 -17.65 -1.67 8.93
C THR A 245 -17.22 -2.90 9.75
N ASP A 246 -16.99 -2.68 11.04
CA ASP A 246 -16.78 -3.75 11.99
C ASP A 246 -18.11 -4.48 12.35
N GLU A 247 -18.05 -5.43 13.28
CA GLU A 247 -19.20 -6.19 13.79
C GLU A 247 -20.26 -5.32 14.50
N ASN A 248 -19.88 -4.11 14.94
CA ASN A 248 -20.78 -3.15 15.59
C ASN A 248 -21.43 -2.19 14.59
N GLY A 249 -20.99 -2.20 13.33
CA GLY A 249 -21.42 -1.29 12.27
C GLY A 249 -20.63 0.03 12.25
N ASP A 250 -19.52 0.12 12.98
CA ASP A 250 -18.64 1.27 12.96
C ASP A 250 -17.70 1.22 11.74
N ARG A 251 -17.47 2.38 11.12
CA ARG A 251 -16.60 2.50 9.95
C ARG A 251 -15.17 2.16 10.31
N ILE A 252 -14.51 1.42 9.42
CA ILE A 252 -13.08 1.13 9.51
C ILE A 252 -12.28 2.17 8.75
N TYR A 253 -11.20 2.59 9.37
CA TYR A 253 -10.29 3.57 8.80
C TYR A 253 -8.95 2.93 8.42
N GLU A 254 -8.21 3.59 7.54
CA GLU A 254 -6.94 3.07 7.03
C GLU A 254 -5.87 2.83 8.10
N GLN A 255 -5.85 3.64 9.17
CA GLN A 255 -4.95 3.41 10.30
C GLN A 255 -5.32 2.15 11.10
N ASP A 256 -6.62 1.88 11.27
CA ASP A 256 -7.09 0.68 11.95
C ASP A 256 -6.70 -0.57 11.17
N ALA A 257 -6.95 -0.58 9.85
CA ALA A 257 -6.61 -1.71 8.99
C ALA A 257 -5.09 -2.01 9.00
N LEU A 258 -4.24 -0.99 8.91
CA LEU A 258 -2.79 -1.18 8.98
C LEU A 258 -2.35 -1.63 10.39
N SER A 259 -2.91 -1.03 11.45
CA SER A 259 -2.61 -1.42 12.83
C SER A 259 -2.97 -2.88 13.10
N ASP A 260 -4.15 -3.32 12.65
CA ASP A 260 -4.61 -4.70 12.87
C ASP A 260 -3.82 -5.70 12.04
N TYR A 261 -3.44 -5.34 10.81
CA TYR A 261 -2.55 -6.14 9.98
C TYR A 261 -1.18 -6.33 10.62
N LEU A 262 -0.57 -5.24 11.09
CA LEU A 262 0.72 -5.28 11.79
C LEU A 262 0.65 -6.16 13.05
N ARG A 263 -0.42 -6.04 13.84
CA ARG A 263 -0.63 -6.87 15.02
C ARG A 263 -0.88 -8.34 14.68
N ALA A 264 -1.49 -8.62 13.54
CA ALA A 264 -1.76 -9.99 13.12
C ALA A 264 -0.52 -10.73 12.62
N PHE A 265 0.41 -10.03 11.96
CA PHE A 265 1.51 -10.65 11.23
C PHE A 265 2.91 -10.20 11.69
N HIS A 266 3.02 -9.03 12.32
CA HIS A 266 4.29 -8.36 12.62
C HIS A 266 4.33 -7.82 14.06
N ASP A 267 3.71 -8.53 15.01
CA ASP A 267 3.51 -8.09 16.40
C ASP A 267 4.76 -8.22 17.29
N THR A 268 5.79 -8.93 16.82
CA THR A 268 7.05 -9.14 17.55
C THR A 268 8.25 -8.84 16.65
N ARG A 269 9.44 -8.75 17.28
CA ARG A 269 10.72 -8.62 16.56
C ARG A 269 11.00 -9.80 15.64
N GLU A 270 10.61 -10.99 16.05
CA GLU A 270 10.81 -12.24 15.29
C GLU A 270 9.92 -12.32 14.07
N THR A 271 8.78 -11.63 14.10
CA THR A 271 7.80 -11.56 13.00
C THR A 271 7.83 -10.22 12.28
N ALA A 272 8.85 -9.38 12.51
CA ALA A 272 8.98 -8.06 11.93
C ALA A 272 8.88 -8.10 10.39
N TYR A 273 8.21 -7.09 9.81
CA TYR A 273 8.16 -6.94 8.35
C TYR A 273 9.58 -6.75 7.80
N ASN A 274 9.98 -7.59 6.84
CA ASN A 274 11.36 -7.69 6.37
C ASN A 274 11.53 -7.58 4.85
N ILE A 275 10.48 -7.18 4.13
CA ILE A 275 10.56 -6.99 2.68
C ILE A 275 11.21 -5.63 2.41
N ALA A 276 12.45 -5.68 1.95
CA ALA A 276 13.22 -4.48 1.63
C ALA A 276 12.65 -3.78 0.38
N GLU A 277 12.93 -2.48 0.29
CA GLU A 277 12.66 -1.72 -0.93
C GLU A 277 13.50 -2.25 -2.08
N THR A 278 12.89 -2.37 -3.24
CA THR A 278 13.54 -2.72 -4.50
C THR A 278 13.85 -1.47 -5.32
N THR A 279 14.67 -1.61 -6.34
CA THR A 279 14.82 -0.57 -7.36
C THR A 279 13.71 -0.71 -8.39
N ALA A 280 13.30 0.38 -9.02
CA ALA A 280 12.16 0.42 -9.95
C ALA A 280 12.26 -0.58 -11.13
N ASP A 281 13.46 -1.03 -11.49
CA ASP A 281 13.68 -2.06 -12.49
C ASP A 281 13.46 -3.50 -11.96
N GLN A 282 13.23 -3.64 -10.66
CA GLN A 282 12.91 -4.91 -9.99
C GLN A 282 11.47 -4.97 -9.46
N ASP A 283 10.71 -3.90 -9.63
CA ASP A 283 9.30 -3.84 -9.25
C ASP A 283 8.49 -4.95 -9.93
N GLN A 284 7.52 -5.51 -9.23
CA GLN A 284 6.77 -6.68 -9.68
C GLN A 284 5.26 -6.48 -9.72
N ARG A 285 4.72 -5.58 -8.90
CA ARG A 285 3.29 -5.26 -8.90
C ARG A 285 2.98 -4.10 -9.83
N ILE A 286 3.90 -3.11 -9.92
CA ILE A 286 3.74 -1.86 -10.66
C ILE A 286 4.93 -1.68 -11.57
N ILE A 287 4.82 -2.16 -12.79
CA ILE A 287 5.93 -2.27 -13.72
C ILE A 287 5.91 -1.12 -14.73
N ASN A 288 6.89 -0.21 -14.63
CA ASN A 288 7.03 0.89 -15.57
C ASN A 288 7.94 0.50 -16.74
N ILE A 289 7.36 0.02 -17.83
CA ILE A 289 8.08 -0.39 -19.04
C ILE A 289 8.80 0.79 -19.68
N GLY A 290 8.18 1.98 -19.69
CA GLY A 290 8.76 3.21 -20.21
C GLY A 290 10.02 3.65 -19.48
N ALA A 291 10.23 3.21 -18.22
CA ALA A 291 11.47 3.43 -17.48
C ALA A 291 12.51 2.32 -17.69
N GLY A 292 12.23 1.31 -18.52
CA GLY A 292 13.13 0.22 -18.85
C GLY A 292 13.04 -0.99 -17.92
N ASN A 293 11.99 -1.07 -17.08
CA ASN A 293 11.72 -2.29 -16.32
C ASN A 293 11.36 -3.44 -17.28
N ALA A 294 12.08 -4.57 -17.17
CA ALA A 294 11.97 -5.71 -18.05
C ALA A 294 11.20 -6.89 -17.42
N ASN A 295 10.55 -6.69 -16.29
CA ASN A 295 9.73 -7.74 -15.68
C ASN A 295 8.49 -8.00 -16.54
N ASN A 296 8.26 -9.26 -16.85
CA ASN A 296 7.41 -9.69 -17.95
C ASN A 296 6.07 -10.24 -17.46
N ILE A 297 5.11 -9.38 -17.13
CA ILE A 297 3.71 -9.81 -17.00
C ILE A 297 3.22 -10.37 -18.36
N GLU A 298 3.58 -9.73 -19.47
CA GLU A 298 3.23 -10.16 -20.82
C GLU A 298 3.73 -11.57 -21.13
N LEU A 299 4.97 -11.91 -20.79
CA LEU A 299 5.48 -13.28 -21.02
C LEU A 299 4.76 -14.34 -20.20
N ALA A 300 4.33 -14.02 -18.99
CA ALA A 300 3.54 -14.93 -18.17
C ALA A 300 2.13 -15.14 -18.76
N ILE A 301 1.54 -14.11 -19.35
CA ILE A 301 0.25 -14.17 -20.04
C ILE A 301 0.41 -14.92 -21.38
N ASP A 302 1.39 -14.54 -22.21
CA ASP A 302 1.59 -15.08 -23.56
C ASP A 302 1.99 -16.56 -23.60
N SER A 303 2.64 -17.05 -22.53
CA SER A 303 3.01 -18.46 -22.47
C SER A 303 1.81 -19.40 -22.40
N GLY A 304 0.58 -18.86 -22.22
CA GLY A 304 -0.65 -19.66 -22.16
C GLY A 304 -0.65 -20.68 -21.03
N VAL A 305 0.33 -20.58 -20.13
CA VAL A 305 0.45 -21.46 -18.98
C VAL A 305 -0.55 -20.96 -17.98
N ALA A 306 -1.53 -21.78 -17.67
CA ALA A 306 -2.32 -21.60 -16.48
C ALA A 306 -1.31 -21.38 -15.32
N ALA A 307 -1.52 -20.33 -14.52
CA ALA A 307 -0.59 -19.86 -13.51
C ALA A 307 -0.03 -20.96 -12.58
N ALA A 308 -0.72 -22.10 -12.48
CA ALA A 308 -0.34 -23.28 -11.72
C ALA A 308 0.93 -24.02 -12.22
N ASP A 309 1.37 -23.82 -13.47
CA ASP A 309 2.42 -24.64 -14.08
C ASP A 309 3.73 -23.87 -14.38
N GLN A 310 3.80 -22.56 -14.10
CA GLN A 310 5.07 -21.83 -14.18
C GLN A 310 5.77 -21.90 -12.81
N PRO A 311 6.95 -22.53 -12.74
CA PRO A 311 7.78 -22.34 -11.57
C PRO A 311 8.10 -20.84 -11.48
N MET A 312 7.85 -20.25 -10.32
CA MET A 312 8.14 -18.85 -9.96
C MET A 312 9.59 -18.39 -10.24
N ALA A 313 10.43 -19.29 -10.76
CA ALA A 313 11.85 -19.09 -11.08
C ALA A 313 12.11 -18.28 -12.37
N SER A 314 11.10 -17.95 -13.15
CA SER A 314 11.28 -17.04 -14.30
C SER A 314 10.77 -15.62 -14.04
N LEU A 315 9.96 -15.44 -13.00
CA LEU A 315 9.78 -14.16 -12.32
C LEU A 315 10.86 -14.16 -11.21
N ASP A 316 11.81 -13.28 -11.28
CA ASP A 316 12.76 -13.08 -10.17
C ASP A 316 12.00 -12.38 -9.03
N ILE A 317 11.06 -13.12 -8.45
CA ILE A 317 10.44 -12.76 -7.20
C ILE A 317 11.54 -13.01 -6.19
N GLY A 318 12.00 -11.97 -5.54
CA GLY A 318 13.04 -12.04 -4.53
C GLY A 318 13.08 -13.36 -3.77
N SER A 319 14.22 -13.80 -3.37
CA SER A 319 14.60 -15.19 -3.01
C SER A 319 13.47 -16.06 -2.42
N ALA A 320 13.53 -17.37 -2.62
CA ALA A 320 12.61 -18.35 -2.02
C ALA A 320 12.36 -18.18 -0.49
N ALA A 321 13.20 -17.36 0.18
CA ALA A 321 13.04 -16.95 1.57
C ALA A 321 11.90 -15.93 1.75
N GLU A 322 11.62 -15.05 0.78
CA GLU A 322 10.57 -14.03 0.87
C GLU A 322 9.18 -14.65 0.63
N ILE A 323 9.11 -15.62 -0.29
CA ILE A 323 7.90 -16.44 -0.49
C ILE A 323 7.65 -17.31 0.75
N GLY A 324 8.71 -17.85 1.33
CA GLY A 324 8.66 -18.64 2.57
C GLY A 324 8.16 -17.81 3.76
N ALA A 325 8.50 -16.51 3.83
CA ALA A 325 8.05 -15.63 4.89
C ALA A 325 6.55 -15.29 4.77
N TYR A 326 6.05 -15.03 3.56
CA TYR A 326 4.62 -14.80 3.33
C TYR A 326 3.78 -16.04 3.60
N SER A 327 4.22 -17.21 3.12
CA SER A 327 3.59 -18.51 3.38
C SER A 327 3.71 -18.92 4.85
N ALA A 328 4.84 -18.61 5.52
CA ALA A 328 5.03 -18.92 6.93
C ALA A 328 4.19 -18.02 7.84
N ALA A 329 4.04 -16.74 7.52
CA ALA A 329 3.16 -15.82 8.23
C ALA A 329 1.70 -16.27 8.13
N HIS A 330 1.27 -16.72 6.94
CA HIS A 330 -0.05 -17.29 6.72
C HIS A 330 -0.27 -18.59 7.51
N GLN A 331 0.74 -19.47 7.55
CA GLN A 331 0.67 -20.72 8.35
C GLN A 331 0.72 -20.47 9.85
N VAL A 332 1.44 -19.44 10.31
CA VAL A 332 1.47 -19.06 11.73
C VAL A 332 0.10 -18.52 12.16
N ALA A 333 -0.59 -17.73 11.34
CA ALA A 333 -1.96 -17.28 11.62
C ALA A 333 -2.94 -18.47 11.77
N LEU A 334 -2.80 -19.49 10.92
CA LEU A 334 -3.57 -20.74 11.02
C LEU A 334 -3.22 -21.55 12.27
N ALA A 335 -1.94 -21.61 12.66
CA ALA A 335 -1.47 -22.37 13.84
C ALA A 335 -1.94 -21.75 15.17
N HIS A 336 -2.25 -20.45 15.22
CA HIS A 336 -2.78 -19.77 16.40
C HIS A 336 -4.30 -19.77 16.50
N GLY A 337 -4.98 -20.62 15.71
CA GLY A 337 -6.42 -20.85 15.83
C GLY A 337 -7.30 -19.68 15.38
N LYS A 338 -6.74 -18.73 14.67
CA LYS A 338 -7.49 -17.69 13.96
C LYS A 338 -8.02 -18.30 12.67
N THR A 339 -9.28 -18.73 12.70
CA THR A 339 -9.96 -19.20 11.50
C THR A 339 -10.10 -18.04 10.54
N ILE A 340 -9.39 -18.10 9.43
CA ILE A 340 -9.67 -17.25 8.29
C ILE A 340 -10.89 -17.89 7.62
N VAL A 341 -12.04 -17.29 7.80
CA VAL A 341 -13.29 -17.69 7.13
C VAL A 341 -13.40 -16.92 5.84
#